data_016bc0bb0e88259b895ab6baf5bc8d98
#
_entry.id   016bc0bb0e88259b895ab6baf5bc8d98
#
_cell.length_a   1.000
_cell.length_b   1.000
_cell.length_c   1.000
_cell.angle_alpha   90.00
_cell.angle_beta   90.00
_cell.angle_gamma   90.00
#
_symmetry.space_group_name_H-M   'P 1'
#
loop_
_entity.id
_entity.type
_entity.pdbx_description
1 polymer ?
#
loop_
_entity_poly.entity_id
_entity_poly.type
_entity_poly.pdbx_seq_one_letter_code
_entity_poly.pdbx_strand_id
1 'polypeptide(L)'
;MLTFLRHLFQIERVFDQFVNFISLENEMFTLRKTTGSKDQSLSFHSLNRADTTDTQMEDILNQMVDGLFAVCVTLGTVPIIRCPKGNAAEAVAVKLDAKLRENLKACCPLFMC
;
A
#
# COMPACT_ATOMS: atom_id res chain seq x y z
N MET A 1 -29.09 1.42 6.58
CA MET A 1 -29.12 2.21 5.33
C MET A 1 -29.74 3.60 5.50
N LEU A 2 -30.86 3.73 6.14
CA LEU A 2 -31.47 5.06 6.40
C LEU A 2 -30.62 5.96 7.30
N THR A 3 -29.90 5.43 8.26
CA THR A 3 -28.94 6.15 9.11
C THR A 3 -27.74 6.69 8.34
N PHE A 4 -27.25 5.94 7.36
CA PHE A 4 -26.16 6.37 6.49
C PHE A 4 -26.58 7.54 5.59
N LEU A 5 -27.79 7.52 5.02
CA LEU A 5 -28.32 8.62 4.23
C LEU A 5 -28.55 9.89 5.03
N ARG A 6 -28.95 9.79 6.32
CA ARG A 6 -29.07 10.95 7.21
C ARG A 6 -27.71 11.60 7.49
N HIS A 7 -26.65 10.84 7.62
CA HIS A 7 -25.31 11.39 7.80
C HIS A 7 -24.76 12.06 6.55
N LEU A 8 -25.16 11.66 5.35
CA LEU A 8 -24.74 12.28 4.09
C LEU A 8 -25.16 13.76 4.00
N PHE A 9 -26.31 14.14 4.57
CA PHE A 9 -26.78 15.54 4.59
C PHE A 9 -25.97 16.45 5.54
N GLN A 10 -25.16 15.88 6.43
CA GLN A 10 -24.31 16.62 7.37
C GLN A 10 -22.85 16.71 6.91
N ILE A 11 -22.50 16.10 5.79
CA ILE A 11 -21.13 16.09 5.25
C ILE A 11 -20.94 17.32 4.38
N GLU A 12 -20.13 18.28 4.82
CA GLU A 12 -19.81 19.49 4.06
C GLU A 12 -18.87 19.25 2.89
N ARG A 13 -17.98 18.28 3.00
CA ARG A 13 -16.97 17.97 1.98
C ARG A 13 -16.68 16.48 1.91
N VAL A 14 -16.56 15.97 0.68
CA VAL A 14 -16.14 14.61 0.39
C VAL A 14 -14.84 14.67 -0.40
N PHE A 15 -13.82 13.96 0.08
CA PHE A 15 -12.53 13.83 -0.60
C PHE A 15 -12.32 12.37 -0.99
N ASP A 16 -11.94 12.14 -2.25
CA ASP A 16 -11.45 10.84 -2.68
C ASP A 16 -10.04 10.61 -2.11
N GLN A 17 -9.93 9.70 -1.17
CA GLN A 17 -8.65 9.23 -0.66
C GLN A 17 -8.30 7.90 -1.31
N PHE A 18 -7.29 7.90 -2.17
CA PHE A 18 -6.76 6.67 -2.77
C PHE A 18 -5.89 5.92 -1.75
N VAL A 19 -6.55 5.24 -0.82
CA VAL A 19 -5.87 4.48 0.23
C VAL A 19 -5.80 3.02 -0.19
N ASN A 20 -4.59 2.51 -0.39
CA ASN A 20 -4.31 1.15 -0.85
C ASN A 20 -4.19 0.15 0.32
N PHE A 21 -4.73 0.48 1.47
CA PHE A 21 -4.76 -0.40 2.63
C PHE A 21 -6.08 -0.24 3.40
N ILE A 22 -6.38 -1.22 4.23
CA ILE A 22 -7.55 -1.21 5.12
C ILE A 22 -7.05 -1.40 6.55
N SER A 23 -7.34 -0.44 7.42
CA SER A 23 -7.07 -0.59 8.85
C SER A 23 -8.09 -1.55 9.45
N LEU A 24 -7.61 -2.60 10.09
CA LEU A 24 -8.43 -3.59 10.79
C LEU A 24 -8.52 -3.27 12.29
N GLU A 25 -7.41 -2.89 12.89
CA GLU A 25 -7.27 -2.49 14.28
C GLU A 25 -6.23 -1.37 14.40
N ASN A 26 -6.02 -0.86 15.60
CA ASN A 26 -5.08 0.25 15.85
C ASN A 26 -3.64 -0.04 15.38
N GLU A 27 -3.23 -1.31 15.46
CA GLU A 27 -1.87 -1.75 15.11
C GLU A 27 -1.84 -2.77 13.97
N MET A 28 -2.98 -2.98 13.29
CA MET A 28 -3.10 -3.98 12.25
C MET A 28 -3.82 -3.45 11.02
N PHE A 29 -3.23 -3.70 9.87
CA PHE A 29 -3.80 -3.35 8.57
C PHE A 29 -3.60 -4.46 7.54
N THR A 30 -4.38 -4.42 6.48
CA THR A 30 -4.20 -5.28 5.31
C THR A 30 -4.11 -4.44 4.04
N LEU A 31 -3.35 -4.92 3.07
CA LEU A 31 -3.22 -4.25 1.78
C LEU A 31 -4.45 -4.52 0.93
N ARG A 32 -4.91 -3.48 0.23
CA ARG A 32 -6.03 -3.56 -0.70
C ARG A 32 -5.50 -3.73 -2.12
N LYS A 33 -6.10 -4.66 -2.85
CA LYS A 33 -5.89 -4.78 -4.28
C LYS A 33 -6.53 -3.60 -5.02
N THR A 34 -5.75 -2.88 -5.80
CA THR A 34 -6.20 -1.66 -6.48
C THR A 34 -6.69 -1.93 -7.91
N THR A 35 -6.08 -2.87 -8.61
CA THR A 35 -6.39 -3.16 -10.02
C THR A 35 -6.09 -4.61 -10.37
N GLY A 36 -6.76 -5.15 -11.36
CA GLY A 36 -6.43 -6.43 -11.97
C GLY A 36 -7.55 -7.45 -11.96
N SER A 37 -7.33 -8.57 -12.63
CA SER A 37 -8.27 -9.68 -12.73
C SER A 37 -8.68 -10.21 -11.35
N LYS A 38 -9.90 -10.74 -11.29
CA LYS A 38 -10.53 -11.24 -10.06
C LYS A 38 -9.71 -12.30 -9.29
N ASP A 39 -8.74 -12.92 -9.94
CA ASP A 39 -8.00 -14.08 -9.41
C ASP A 39 -6.63 -13.76 -8.81
N GLN A 40 -6.15 -12.52 -8.89
CA GLN A 40 -4.86 -12.15 -8.31
C GLN A 40 -5.04 -11.51 -6.94
N SER A 41 -4.79 -12.27 -5.88
CA SER A 41 -4.70 -11.74 -4.52
C SER A 41 -3.27 -11.26 -4.23
N LEU A 42 -3.13 -10.23 -3.37
CA LEU A 42 -1.83 -9.79 -2.84
C LEU A 42 -1.40 -10.77 -1.73
N SER A 43 -1.02 -11.98 -2.11
CA SER A 43 -0.66 -13.04 -1.17
C SER A 43 0.62 -13.75 -1.59
N PHE A 44 1.27 -14.34 -0.61
CA PHE A 44 2.42 -15.22 -0.84
C PHE A 44 2.12 -16.35 -1.84
N HIS A 45 0.90 -16.91 -1.77
CA HIS A 45 0.46 -17.94 -2.69
C HIS A 45 0.45 -17.46 -4.14
N SER A 46 -0.01 -16.23 -4.39
CA SER A 46 -0.07 -15.65 -5.74
C SER A 46 1.31 -15.41 -6.34
N LEU A 47 2.30 -15.07 -5.51
CA LEU A 47 3.69 -14.89 -5.93
C LEU A 47 4.39 -16.22 -6.29
N ASN A 48 4.00 -17.30 -5.63
CA ASN A 48 4.69 -18.60 -5.77
C ASN A 48 3.93 -19.60 -6.64
N ARG A 49 2.88 -19.19 -7.34
CA ARG A 49 2.20 -20.05 -8.31
C ARG A 49 3.10 -20.29 -9.51
N ALA A 50 3.14 -21.53 -10.00
CA ALA A 50 3.94 -21.93 -11.15
C ALA A 50 3.48 -21.27 -12.47
N ASP A 51 2.24 -20.84 -12.56
CA ASP A 51 1.62 -20.19 -13.71
C ASP A 51 1.69 -18.65 -13.67
N THR A 52 2.30 -18.07 -12.63
CA THR A 52 2.47 -16.61 -12.51
C THR A 52 3.57 -16.14 -13.46
N THR A 53 3.22 -15.24 -14.37
CA THR A 53 4.19 -14.62 -15.28
C THR A 53 5.03 -13.57 -14.57
N ASP A 54 6.22 -13.27 -15.11
CA ASP A 54 7.12 -12.24 -14.55
C ASP A 54 6.42 -10.87 -14.46
N THR A 55 5.62 -10.52 -15.46
CA THR A 55 4.81 -9.29 -15.44
C THR A 55 3.77 -9.26 -14.32
N GLN A 56 3.09 -10.37 -14.09
CA GLN A 56 2.12 -10.48 -13.00
C GLN A 56 2.79 -10.41 -11.63
N MET A 57 3.96 -11.02 -11.50
CA MET A 57 4.77 -10.94 -10.28
C MET A 57 5.19 -9.50 -9.99
N GLU A 58 5.67 -8.80 -11.01
CA GLU A 58 6.07 -7.39 -10.92
C GLU A 58 4.88 -6.49 -10.52
N ASP A 59 3.71 -6.72 -11.10
CA ASP A 59 2.49 -5.98 -10.78
C ASP A 59 2.05 -6.21 -9.31
N ILE A 60 2.13 -7.44 -8.83
CA ILE A 60 1.82 -7.78 -7.42
C ILE A 60 2.80 -7.06 -6.49
N LEU A 61 4.10 -7.12 -6.79
CA LEU A 61 5.14 -6.44 -5.99
C LEU A 61 4.92 -4.93 -5.96
N ASN A 62 4.61 -4.32 -7.10
CA ASN A 62 4.34 -2.89 -7.18
C ASN A 62 3.10 -2.48 -6.37
N GLN A 63 2.02 -3.28 -6.43
CA GLN A 63 0.83 -3.04 -5.62
C GLN A 63 1.10 -3.15 -4.11
N MET A 64 1.95 -4.11 -3.70
CA MET A 64 2.38 -4.22 -2.30
C MET A 64 3.18 -2.98 -1.87
N VAL A 65 4.10 -2.52 -2.70
CA VAL A 65 4.90 -1.31 -2.44
C VAL A 65 4.01 -0.08 -2.33
N ASP A 66 3.04 0.07 -3.22
CA ASP A 66 2.09 1.18 -3.19
C ASP A 66 1.22 1.19 -1.94
N GLY A 67 0.77 0.02 -1.50
CA GLY A 67 0.01 -0.12 -0.26
C GLY A 67 0.85 0.22 0.97
N LEU A 68 2.06 -0.29 1.08
CA LEU A 68 2.98 0.01 2.17
C LEU A 68 3.40 1.48 2.19
N PHE A 69 3.65 2.06 1.02
CA PHE A 69 3.93 3.49 0.89
C PHE A 69 2.76 4.35 1.40
N ALA A 70 1.52 3.99 1.04
CA ALA A 70 0.33 4.68 1.53
C ALA A 70 0.21 4.63 3.06
N VAL A 71 0.55 3.51 3.69
CA VAL A 71 0.61 3.38 5.17
C VAL A 71 1.66 4.33 5.75
N CYS A 72 2.87 4.35 5.20
CA CYS A 72 3.96 5.24 5.67
C CYS A 72 3.56 6.71 5.58
N VAL A 73 2.94 7.12 4.47
CA VAL A 73 2.46 8.49 4.25
C VAL A 73 1.36 8.85 5.24
N THR A 74 0.41 7.94 5.46
CA THR A 74 -0.71 8.17 6.40
C THR A 74 -0.21 8.32 7.84
N LEU A 75 0.76 7.51 8.25
CA LEU A 75 1.38 7.61 9.58
C LEU A 75 2.33 8.80 9.72
N GLY A 76 2.77 9.39 8.59
CA GLY A 76 3.74 10.48 8.58
C GLY A 76 5.12 10.08 9.10
N THR A 77 5.48 8.80 9.00
CA THR A 77 6.74 8.25 9.52
C THR A 77 7.50 7.50 8.44
N VAL A 78 8.84 7.57 8.54
CA VAL A 78 9.73 6.76 7.70
C VAL A 78 10.17 5.55 8.51
N PRO A 79 9.76 4.34 8.12
CA PRO A 79 10.08 3.14 8.88
C PRO A 79 11.53 2.68 8.64
N ILE A 80 12.07 1.94 9.62
CA ILE A 80 13.25 1.12 9.40
C ILE A 80 12.80 -0.20 8.78
N ILE A 81 13.22 -0.44 7.54
CA ILE A 81 12.82 -1.64 6.80
C ILE A 81 13.80 -2.77 7.13
N ARG A 82 13.24 -3.87 7.63
CA ARG A 82 13.98 -5.13 7.86
C ARG A 82 13.34 -6.25 7.04
N CYS A 83 14.13 -6.95 6.26
CA CYS A 83 13.65 -8.06 5.43
C CYS A 83 14.70 -9.17 5.36
N PRO A 84 14.26 -10.42 5.16
CA PRO A 84 15.18 -11.51 4.82
C PRO A 84 15.73 -11.32 3.41
N LYS A 85 16.95 -11.80 3.16
CA LYS A 85 17.61 -11.73 1.85
C LYS A 85 17.17 -12.87 0.92
N GLY A 86 17.18 -12.61 -0.37
CA GLY A 86 17.01 -13.62 -1.41
C GLY A 86 15.56 -14.04 -1.67
N ASN A 87 14.58 -13.23 -1.29
CA ASN A 87 13.18 -13.52 -1.53
C ASN A 87 12.37 -12.30 -1.99
N ALA A 88 11.08 -12.49 -2.26
CA ALA A 88 10.17 -11.43 -2.68
C ALA A 88 10.10 -10.25 -1.69
N ALA A 89 10.30 -10.50 -0.40
CA ALA A 89 10.30 -9.45 0.62
C ALA A 89 11.47 -8.48 0.43
N GLU A 90 12.64 -8.95 0.00
CA GLU A 90 13.77 -8.08 -0.35
C GLU A 90 13.44 -7.19 -1.54
N ALA A 91 12.81 -7.73 -2.58
CA ALA A 91 12.39 -6.96 -3.75
C ALA A 91 11.39 -5.85 -3.37
N VAL A 92 10.41 -6.15 -2.52
CA VAL A 92 9.47 -5.16 -1.98
C VAL A 92 10.20 -4.11 -1.16
N ALA A 93 11.13 -4.50 -0.29
CA ALA A 93 11.88 -3.60 0.57
C ALA A 93 12.72 -2.61 -0.24
N VAL A 94 13.43 -3.07 -1.27
CA VAL A 94 14.25 -2.23 -2.15
C VAL A 94 13.38 -1.23 -2.91
N LYS A 95 12.28 -1.68 -3.47
CA LYS A 95 11.33 -0.79 -4.18
C LYS A 95 10.69 0.24 -3.27
N LEU A 96 10.31 -0.17 -2.06
CA LEU A 96 9.73 0.74 -1.07
C LEU A 96 10.75 1.78 -0.60
N ASP A 97 11.99 1.40 -0.33
CA ASP A 97 13.07 2.32 0.05
C ASP A 97 13.32 3.35 -1.07
N ALA A 98 13.42 2.92 -2.31
CA ALA A 98 13.57 3.80 -3.47
C ALA A 98 12.41 4.81 -3.57
N LYS A 99 11.17 4.32 -3.45
CA LYS A 99 9.97 5.16 -3.52
C LYS A 99 9.89 6.17 -2.37
N LEU A 100 10.23 5.77 -1.16
CA LEU A 100 10.31 6.67 -0.01
C LEU A 100 11.37 7.75 -0.22
N ARG A 101 12.56 7.40 -0.70
CA ARG A 101 13.65 8.35 -0.97
C ARG A 101 13.29 9.37 -2.05
N GLU A 102 12.66 8.94 -3.12
CA GLU A 102 12.20 9.82 -4.21
C GLU A 102 11.16 10.83 -3.70
N ASN A 103 10.19 10.36 -2.93
CA ASN A 103 9.13 11.21 -2.40
C ASN A 103 9.62 12.12 -1.26
N LEU A 104 10.57 11.69 -0.45
CA LEU A 104 11.19 12.52 0.57
C LEU A 104 11.97 13.69 -0.04
N LYS A 105 12.64 13.49 -1.17
CA LYS A 105 13.32 14.56 -1.91
C LYS A 105 12.33 15.58 -2.48
N ALA A 106 11.16 15.11 -2.92
CA ALA A 106 10.10 15.97 -3.46
C ALA A 106 9.29 16.71 -2.39
N CYS A 107 9.19 16.13 -1.18
CA CYS A 107 8.37 16.64 -0.07
C CYS A 107 9.23 17.16 1.11
N CYS A 108 10.40 17.68 0.85
CA CYS A 108 11.34 18.19 1.86
C CYS A 108 10.72 19.10 2.96
N PRO A 109 9.64 19.86 2.73
CA PRO A 109 9.04 20.68 3.79
C PRO A 109 8.24 19.90 4.83
N LEU A 110 7.75 18.69 4.52
CA LEU A 110 6.86 17.94 5.40
C LEU A 110 7.58 16.98 6.36
N PHE A 111 8.83 16.60 6.06
CA PHE A 111 9.59 15.61 6.82
C PHE A 111 10.85 16.16 7.50
N MET A 112 11.13 17.44 7.35
CA MET A 112 12.24 18.11 8.01
C MET A 112 11.88 18.72 9.38
N CYS A 113 10.69 18.42 9.85
CA CYS A 113 10.31 18.83 11.21
C CYS A 113 10.45 17.69 12.19
#